data_287bbe8ae63ac3775fffa7642aa94313
#
_entry.id   287bbe8ae63ac3775fffa7642aa94313
#
_cell.length_a   1.000
_cell.length_b   1.000
_cell.length_c   1.000
_cell.angle_alpha   90.00
_cell.angle_beta   90.00
_cell.angle_gamma   90.00
#
_symmetry.space_group_name_H-M   'P 1'
#
loop_
_entity.id
_entity.type
_entity.pdbx_description
1 polymer ?
#
loop_
_entity_poly.entity_id
_entity_poly.type
_entity_poly.pdbx_seq_one_letter_code
_entity_poly.pdbx_strand_id
1 'polypeptide(L)'
;ARKQYSEFDTYEDYLALIRKVVRECRRVLMDGKFFVINSSHVLIPRASRSESSSRIAVPFDIHQIFMEEGFEFVDDIIWEKPEGAGWASGRGRRFSADRNPMQYKAVPVTEYVMVYRKKPSILIDHFIRNHPDQTVIQESKIPDGYEKTNIWYISPARDKRHPAIFPKELAEKVILYYSFKNDVVLDPFGGIGTTAKAAA
;
A
#
# COMPACT_ATOMS: atom_id res chain seq x y z
N ALA A 1 1.46 -21.36 -11.60
CA ALA A 1 0.77 -20.74 -10.46
C ALA A 1 0.90 -19.20 -10.41
N ARG A 2 1.53 -18.55 -11.41
CA ARG A 2 1.61 -17.07 -11.50
C ARG A 2 0.53 -16.44 -12.37
N LYS A 3 -0.33 -17.24 -13.01
CA LYS A 3 -1.32 -16.75 -13.99
C LYS A 3 -2.59 -16.12 -13.40
N GLN A 4 -2.88 -16.28 -12.11
CA GLN A 4 -4.15 -15.81 -11.51
C GLN A 4 -4.19 -14.31 -11.17
N TYR A 5 -3.07 -13.58 -11.22
CA TYR A 5 -3.00 -12.16 -10.83
C TYR A 5 -2.49 -11.24 -11.95
N SER A 6 -2.30 -11.75 -13.15
CA SER A 6 -1.78 -11.00 -14.29
C SER A 6 -2.64 -11.20 -15.55
N GLU A 7 -3.96 -11.19 -15.40
CA GLU A 7 -4.87 -11.25 -16.53
C GLU A 7 -5.18 -9.86 -17.11
N PHE A 8 -4.22 -8.95 -17.01
CA PHE A 8 -4.27 -7.72 -17.78
C PHE A 8 -3.42 -7.91 -19.03
N ASP A 9 -3.98 -7.63 -20.18
CA ASP A 9 -3.25 -7.67 -21.44
C ASP A 9 -2.23 -6.55 -21.51
N THR A 10 -2.55 -5.40 -20.90
CA THR A 10 -1.67 -4.22 -20.86
C THR A 10 -1.56 -3.61 -19.46
N TYR A 11 -0.54 -2.77 -19.26
CA TYR A 11 -0.41 -1.99 -18.02
C TYR A 11 -1.52 -0.93 -17.90
N GLU A 12 -1.96 -0.40 -19.01
CA GLU A 12 -3.06 0.55 -19.11
C GLU A 12 -4.39 -0.06 -18.63
N ASP A 13 -4.66 -1.33 -18.94
CA ASP A 13 -5.84 -2.05 -18.44
C ASP A 13 -5.80 -2.20 -16.92
N TYR A 14 -4.62 -2.48 -16.36
CA TYR A 14 -4.43 -2.50 -14.90
C TYR A 14 -4.74 -1.13 -14.28
N LEU A 15 -4.18 -0.04 -14.82
CA LEU A 15 -4.44 1.30 -14.32
C LEU A 15 -5.93 1.69 -14.47
N ALA A 16 -6.57 1.28 -15.57
CA ALA A 16 -8.00 1.50 -15.76
C ALA A 16 -8.86 0.78 -14.73
N LEU A 17 -8.49 -0.46 -14.33
CA LEU A 17 -9.16 -1.14 -13.22
C LEU A 17 -8.94 -0.42 -11.90
N ILE A 18 -7.69 -0.02 -11.58
CA ILE A 18 -7.39 0.71 -10.34
C ILE A 18 -8.23 1.99 -10.28
N ARG A 19 -8.32 2.74 -11.38
CA ARG A 19 -9.17 3.94 -11.45
C ARG A 19 -10.64 3.65 -11.14
N LYS A 20 -11.21 2.59 -11.70
CA LYS A 20 -12.59 2.17 -11.40
C LYS A 20 -12.77 1.85 -9.93
N VAL A 21 -11.85 1.10 -9.34
CA VAL A 21 -11.90 0.74 -7.91
C VAL A 21 -11.78 2.00 -7.04
N VAL A 22 -10.82 2.88 -7.31
CA VAL A 22 -10.64 4.14 -6.57
C VAL A 22 -11.92 4.99 -6.63
N ARG A 23 -12.56 5.11 -7.79
CA ARG A 23 -13.82 5.84 -7.97
C ARG A 23 -14.96 5.24 -7.16
N GLU A 24 -15.13 3.92 -7.19
CA GLU A 24 -16.17 3.24 -6.41
C GLU A 24 -15.92 3.31 -4.90
N CYS A 25 -14.68 3.14 -4.48
CA CYS A 25 -14.31 3.35 -3.07
C CYS A 25 -14.58 4.79 -2.64
N ARG A 26 -14.25 5.80 -3.48
CA ARG A 26 -14.57 7.19 -3.20
C ARG A 26 -16.08 7.42 -3.06
N ARG A 27 -16.90 6.74 -3.87
CA ARG A 27 -18.36 6.86 -3.80
C ARG A 27 -18.92 6.42 -2.45
N VAL A 28 -18.40 5.32 -1.90
CA VAL A 28 -18.89 4.73 -0.63
C VAL A 28 -18.17 5.24 0.62
N LEU A 29 -16.94 5.74 0.47
CA LEU A 29 -16.17 6.29 1.57
C LEU A 29 -16.84 7.57 2.09
N MET A 30 -16.95 7.70 3.40
CA MET A 30 -17.41 8.93 4.03
C MET A 30 -16.43 10.08 3.79
N ASP A 31 -16.95 11.29 3.63
CA ASP A 31 -16.13 12.49 3.47
C ASP A 31 -15.21 12.67 4.69
N GLY A 32 -13.94 12.96 4.43
CA GLY A 32 -12.91 13.13 5.45
C GLY A 32 -12.29 11.85 6.00
N LYS A 33 -12.79 10.67 5.61
CA LYS A 33 -12.17 9.39 5.95
C LYS A 33 -11.07 9.01 4.95
N PHE A 34 -10.31 7.99 5.31
CA PHE A 34 -9.05 7.66 4.65
C PHE A 34 -9.16 6.48 3.70
N PHE A 35 -8.39 6.54 2.63
CA PHE A 35 -8.09 5.42 1.75
C PHE A 35 -6.58 5.19 1.77
N VAL A 36 -6.17 4.00 2.18
CA VAL A 36 -4.76 3.62 2.25
C VAL A 36 -4.49 2.53 1.23
N ILE A 37 -3.43 2.68 0.45
CA ILE A 37 -3.04 1.70 -0.57
C ILE A 37 -1.57 1.32 -0.44
N ASN A 38 -1.29 0.01 -0.42
CA ASN A 38 0.06 -0.53 -0.48
C ASN A 38 0.43 -0.85 -1.93
N SER A 39 1.55 -0.36 -2.39
CA SER A 39 2.07 -0.61 -3.74
C SER A 39 3.58 -0.58 -3.80
N SER A 40 4.14 -1.25 -4.81
CA SER A 40 5.58 -1.24 -5.06
C SER A 40 5.90 -1.14 -6.55
N HIS A 41 7.13 -0.71 -6.86
CA HIS A 41 7.63 -0.74 -8.23
C HIS A 41 7.64 -2.17 -8.79
N VAL A 42 7.27 -2.30 -10.05
CA VAL A 42 7.31 -3.59 -10.75
C VAL A 42 8.57 -3.69 -11.60
N LEU A 43 9.31 -4.78 -11.42
CA LEU A 43 10.46 -5.09 -12.24
C LEU A 43 10.01 -5.79 -13.52
N ILE A 44 10.39 -5.23 -14.68
CA ILE A 44 10.28 -5.88 -15.98
C ILE A 44 11.64 -6.51 -16.29
N PRO A 45 11.72 -7.85 -16.32
CA PRO A 45 12.96 -8.51 -16.70
C PRO A 45 13.29 -8.21 -18.16
N ARG A 46 14.59 -8.20 -18.48
CA ARG A 46 15.02 -8.12 -19.89
C ARG A 46 14.48 -9.31 -20.71
N ALA A 47 14.03 -9.06 -21.92
CA ALA A 47 13.58 -10.11 -22.83
C ALA A 47 14.76 -10.82 -23.50
N SER A 48 15.87 -10.10 -23.76
CA SER A 48 17.09 -10.62 -24.40
C SER A 48 18.36 -10.18 -23.66
N ARG A 49 19.52 -10.71 -24.09
CA ARG A 49 20.83 -10.30 -23.54
C ARG A 49 21.23 -8.87 -23.95
N SER A 50 20.67 -8.37 -25.03
CA SER A 50 20.95 -7.02 -25.57
C SER A 50 20.07 -5.94 -24.92
N GLU A 51 19.11 -6.34 -24.09
CA GLU A 51 18.18 -5.41 -23.45
C GLU A 51 18.49 -5.23 -21.96
N SER A 52 18.12 -4.10 -21.42
CA SER A 52 18.18 -3.83 -19.99
C SER A 52 16.83 -4.13 -19.33
N SER A 53 16.87 -4.67 -18.10
CA SER A 53 15.66 -4.71 -17.27
C SER A 53 15.23 -3.28 -16.91
N SER A 54 13.94 -3.03 -16.88
CA SER A 54 13.33 -1.75 -16.52
C SER A 54 12.46 -1.87 -15.25
N ARG A 55 12.01 -0.74 -14.74
CA ARG A 55 11.05 -0.68 -13.62
C ARG A 55 9.89 0.22 -14.01
N ILE A 56 8.67 -0.23 -13.68
CA ILE A 56 7.48 0.62 -13.73
C ILE A 56 7.29 1.21 -12.33
N ALA A 57 7.11 2.50 -12.29
CA ALA A 57 6.93 3.27 -11.07
C ALA A 57 5.45 3.27 -10.61
N VAL A 58 4.85 2.09 -10.51
CA VAL A 58 3.42 1.87 -10.22
C VAL A 58 2.87 2.74 -9.09
N PRO A 59 3.55 2.96 -7.95
CA PRO A 59 3.03 3.83 -6.89
C PRO A 59 2.74 5.25 -7.37
N PHE A 60 3.57 5.80 -8.25
CA PHE A 60 3.40 7.18 -8.74
C PHE A 60 2.27 7.30 -9.76
N ASP A 61 2.08 6.28 -10.60
CA ASP A 61 0.94 6.24 -11.52
C ASP A 61 -0.38 6.09 -10.75
N ILE A 62 -0.40 5.28 -9.69
CA ILE A 62 -1.53 5.18 -8.76
C ILE A 62 -1.78 6.52 -8.07
N HIS A 63 -0.73 7.20 -7.60
CA HIS A 63 -0.86 8.53 -6.99
C HIS A 63 -1.58 9.51 -7.93
N GLN A 64 -1.18 9.54 -9.20
CA GLN A 64 -1.84 10.38 -10.20
C GLN A 64 -3.35 10.08 -10.29
N ILE A 65 -3.74 8.80 -10.29
CA ILE A 65 -5.15 8.39 -10.32
C ILE A 65 -5.91 8.96 -9.11
N PHE A 66 -5.34 8.86 -7.89
CA PHE A 66 -5.99 9.39 -6.70
C PHE A 66 -6.19 10.90 -6.75
N MET A 67 -5.19 11.64 -7.25
CA MET A 67 -5.28 13.09 -7.39
C MET A 67 -6.35 13.48 -8.41
N GLU A 68 -6.41 12.80 -9.55
CA GLU A 68 -7.44 13.03 -10.59
C GLU A 68 -8.84 12.66 -10.13
N GLU A 69 -9.00 11.62 -9.32
CA GLU A 69 -10.29 11.25 -8.71
C GLU A 69 -10.66 12.13 -7.51
N GLY A 70 -9.87 13.17 -7.18
CA GLY A 70 -10.20 14.21 -6.22
C GLY A 70 -9.98 13.85 -4.77
N PHE A 71 -9.05 12.94 -4.50
CA PHE A 71 -8.52 12.72 -3.15
C PHE A 71 -7.50 13.78 -2.76
N GLU A 72 -7.26 13.92 -1.47
CA GLU A 72 -6.16 14.68 -0.89
C GLU A 72 -5.06 13.70 -0.48
N PHE A 73 -3.81 13.95 -0.91
CA PHE A 73 -2.67 13.19 -0.42
C PHE A 73 -2.33 13.64 1.00
N VAL A 74 -2.15 12.69 1.91
CA VAL A 74 -1.89 12.95 3.32
C VAL A 74 -0.48 12.58 3.71
N ASP A 75 -0.04 11.36 3.36
CA ASP A 75 1.27 10.86 3.75
C ASP A 75 1.73 9.70 2.86
N ASP A 76 3.06 9.46 2.85
CA ASP A 76 3.69 8.27 2.29
C ASP A 76 4.47 7.53 3.38
N ILE A 77 3.99 6.35 3.72
CA ILE A 77 4.67 5.48 4.66
C ILE A 77 5.52 4.50 3.86
N ILE A 78 6.77 4.35 4.23
CA ILE A 78 7.70 3.40 3.65
C ILE A 78 7.70 2.13 4.50
N TRP A 79 7.07 1.08 3.99
CA TRP A 79 7.22 -0.23 4.59
C TRP A 79 8.58 -0.81 4.20
N GLU A 80 9.49 -0.83 5.16
CA GLU A 80 10.82 -1.41 5.01
C GLU A 80 10.82 -2.87 5.48
N LYS A 81 11.34 -3.74 4.63
CA LYS A 81 11.49 -5.18 4.88
C LYS A 81 12.94 -5.48 5.29
N PRO A 82 13.18 -6.52 6.10
CA PRO A 82 14.54 -6.95 6.40
C PRO A 82 15.37 -7.18 5.13
N GLU A 83 16.67 -6.90 5.21
CA GLU A 83 17.60 -7.20 4.13
C GLU A 83 17.47 -8.67 3.70
N GLY A 84 17.52 -8.92 2.41
CA GLY A 84 17.32 -10.26 1.85
C GLY A 84 15.85 -10.64 1.56
N ALA A 85 14.87 -9.91 2.05
CA ALA A 85 13.46 -10.16 1.75
C ALA A 85 13.13 -10.10 0.26
N GLY A 86 13.84 -9.25 -0.51
CA GLY A 86 13.73 -9.16 -1.97
C GLY A 86 14.48 -10.26 -2.74
N TRP A 87 15.36 -11.02 -2.10
CA TRP A 87 16.24 -12.00 -2.74
C TRP A 87 15.51 -13.28 -3.15
N ALA A 88 14.50 -13.68 -2.39
CA ALA A 88 13.71 -14.89 -2.67
C ALA A 88 12.92 -14.79 -4.00
N SER A 89 12.64 -13.59 -4.48
CA SER A 89 11.96 -13.34 -5.76
C SER A 89 12.91 -13.34 -6.97
N GLY A 90 14.20 -13.67 -6.80
CA GLY A 90 15.23 -13.60 -7.83
C GLY A 90 15.68 -12.18 -8.18
N ARG A 91 15.14 -11.18 -7.49
CA ARG A 91 15.44 -9.76 -7.72
C ARG A 91 16.83 -9.39 -7.20
N GLY A 92 17.27 -9.97 -6.06
CA GLY A 92 18.50 -9.61 -5.38
C GLY A 92 19.77 -9.96 -6.16
N ARG A 93 19.89 -11.17 -6.68
CA ARG A 93 21.11 -11.63 -7.38
C ARG A 93 21.44 -10.85 -8.64
N ARG A 94 20.46 -10.23 -9.29
CA ARG A 94 20.65 -9.50 -10.55
C ARG A 94 21.04 -8.05 -10.35
N PHE A 95 20.81 -7.48 -9.16
CA PHE A 95 20.99 -6.08 -8.88
C PHE A 95 22.18 -5.77 -7.97
N SER A 96 22.59 -6.73 -7.13
CA SER A 96 23.68 -6.51 -6.16
C SER A 96 25.08 -6.78 -6.73
N ALA A 97 25.20 -7.39 -7.91
CA ALA A 97 26.48 -7.89 -8.41
C ALA A 97 27.31 -6.85 -9.16
N ASP A 98 26.76 -5.70 -9.50
CA ASP A 98 27.42 -4.76 -10.40
C ASP A 98 27.84 -3.50 -9.64
N ARG A 99 29.16 -3.34 -9.44
CA ARG A 99 29.76 -2.22 -8.74
C ARG A 99 30.16 -1.08 -9.68
N ASN A 100 29.93 -1.21 -10.97
CA ASN A 100 30.31 -0.19 -11.91
C ASN A 100 29.34 1.00 -11.81
N PRO A 101 29.85 2.25 -11.85
CA PRO A 101 29.00 3.42 -12.03
C PRO A 101 28.07 3.24 -13.24
N MET A 102 26.86 3.79 -13.18
CA MET A 102 25.81 3.69 -14.20
C MET A 102 25.16 2.30 -14.35
N GLN A 103 25.74 1.23 -13.80
CA GLN A 103 25.18 -0.12 -13.79
C GLN A 103 24.61 -0.49 -12.40
N TYR A 104 24.80 0.36 -11.40
CA TYR A 104 24.29 0.15 -10.07
C TYR A 104 22.76 0.05 -10.04
N LYS A 105 22.25 -1.01 -9.46
CA LYS A 105 20.80 -1.23 -9.26
C LYS A 105 20.58 -1.77 -7.84
N ALA A 106 20.00 -0.94 -7.00
CA ALA A 106 19.65 -1.34 -5.63
C ALA A 106 18.62 -2.47 -5.61
N VAL A 107 18.76 -3.38 -4.65
CA VAL A 107 17.72 -4.38 -4.34
C VAL A 107 16.57 -3.68 -3.62
N PRO A 108 15.34 -3.71 -4.15
CA PRO A 108 14.22 -3.07 -3.49
C PRO A 108 13.80 -3.88 -2.25
N VAL A 109 13.89 -3.26 -1.09
CA VAL A 109 13.43 -3.83 0.18
C VAL A 109 12.23 -3.06 0.74
N THR A 110 11.75 -2.07 0.03
CA THR A 110 10.65 -1.20 0.47
C THR A 110 9.42 -1.32 -0.40
N GLU A 111 8.26 -1.02 0.20
CA GLU A 111 7.01 -0.74 -0.49
C GLU A 111 6.43 0.57 0.03
N TYR A 112 5.56 1.20 -0.77
CA TYR A 112 4.84 2.41 -0.38
C TYR A 112 3.48 2.06 0.18
N VAL A 113 3.16 2.64 1.33
CA VAL A 113 1.81 2.66 1.91
C VAL A 113 1.35 4.10 1.85
N MET A 114 0.64 4.43 0.77
CA MET A 114 0.21 5.80 0.48
C MET A 114 -1.15 6.06 1.12
N VAL A 115 -1.27 7.18 1.81
CA VAL A 115 -2.44 7.58 2.57
C VAL A 115 -3.13 8.74 1.87
N TYR A 116 -4.40 8.56 1.59
CA TYR A 116 -5.26 9.56 0.97
C TYR A 116 -6.48 9.82 1.83
N ARG A 117 -7.01 11.03 1.75
CA ARG A 117 -8.25 11.44 2.40
C ARG A 117 -9.28 11.83 1.36
N LYS A 118 -10.52 11.36 1.51
CA LYS A 118 -11.60 11.89 0.69
C LYS A 118 -11.81 13.33 1.07
N LYS A 119 -11.58 14.24 0.10
CA LYS A 119 -11.60 15.68 0.29
C LYS A 119 -12.92 16.12 0.90
N PRO A 120 -12.93 16.62 2.11
CA PRO A 120 -14.04 17.40 2.63
C PRO A 120 -13.64 18.85 2.75
N SER A 121 -14.60 19.71 2.83
CA SER A 121 -14.46 21.08 3.34
C SER A 121 -14.35 21.14 4.87
N ILE A 122 -14.02 20.03 5.54
CA ILE A 122 -13.93 19.91 6.99
C ILE A 122 -12.49 19.65 7.44
N LEU A 123 -12.15 20.11 8.64
CA LEU A 123 -10.83 19.90 9.25
C LEU A 123 -10.56 18.40 9.50
N ILE A 124 -9.30 18.00 9.54
CA ILE A 124 -8.90 16.61 9.77
C ILE A 124 -9.35 16.10 11.15
N ASP A 125 -9.39 16.99 12.15
CA ASP A 125 -9.82 16.69 13.51
C ASP A 125 -11.33 16.80 13.74
N HIS A 126 -12.12 17.07 12.68
CA HIS A 126 -13.56 17.20 12.77
C HIS A 126 -14.23 16.01 13.45
N PHE A 127 -13.83 14.80 13.06
CA PHE A 127 -14.41 13.57 13.61
C PHE A 127 -14.03 13.36 15.07
N ILE A 128 -12.83 13.79 15.50
CA ILE A 128 -12.43 13.74 16.91
C ILE A 128 -13.30 14.69 17.75
N ARG A 129 -13.48 15.91 17.27
CA ARG A 129 -14.23 16.95 18.00
C ARG A 129 -15.74 16.69 18.06
N ASN A 130 -16.29 16.11 16.99
CA ASN A 130 -17.74 15.97 16.81
C ASN A 130 -18.20 14.50 16.89
N HIS A 131 -17.37 13.58 17.35
CA HIS A 131 -17.80 12.20 17.52
C HIS A 131 -18.88 12.09 18.60
N PRO A 132 -20.02 11.41 18.32
CA PRO A 132 -21.12 11.32 19.26
C PRO A 132 -20.75 10.57 20.55
N ASP A 133 -19.77 9.67 20.47
CA ASP A 133 -19.27 8.90 21.61
C ASP A 133 -17.79 9.21 21.86
N GLN A 134 -17.52 9.98 22.90
CA GLN A 134 -16.15 10.33 23.29
C GLN A 134 -15.39 9.15 23.90
N THR A 135 -16.07 8.09 24.36
CA THR A 135 -15.43 6.86 24.84
C THR A 135 -14.72 6.17 23.68
N VAL A 136 -15.37 6.08 22.52
CA VAL A 136 -14.75 5.53 21.29
C VAL A 136 -13.48 6.29 20.92
N ILE A 137 -13.49 7.61 21.02
CA ILE A 137 -12.29 8.43 20.74
C ILE A 137 -11.14 8.08 21.71
N GLN A 138 -11.44 7.93 23.01
CA GLN A 138 -10.43 7.56 24.00
C GLN A 138 -9.89 6.13 23.78
N GLU A 139 -10.77 5.20 23.48
CA GLU A 139 -10.41 3.80 23.19
C GLU A 139 -9.67 3.61 21.87
N SER A 140 -9.80 4.57 20.94
CA SER A 140 -9.13 4.56 19.64
C SER A 140 -7.77 5.28 19.66
N LYS A 141 -7.34 5.76 20.82
CA LYS A 141 -6.01 6.41 20.91
C LYS A 141 -4.92 5.42 20.54
N ILE A 142 -4.02 5.88 19.69
CA ILE A 142 -2.82 5.13 19.34
C ILE A 142 -2.00 4.93 20.62
N PRO A 143 -1.57 3.68 20.94
CA PRO A 143 -0.82 3.38 22.15
C PRO A 143 0.53 4.12 22.21
N ASP A 144 1.07 4.26 23.40
CA ASP A 144 2.43 4.74 23.59
C ASP A 144 3.43 3.82 22.87
N GLY A 145 4.50 4.42 22.32
CA GLY A 145 5.50 3.68 21.54
C GLY A 145 5.17 3.53 20.05
N TYR A 146 4.15 4.27 19.55
CA TYR A 146 3.84 4.32 18.12
C TYR A 146 5.01 4.85 17.27
N GLU A 147 5.01 4.51 15.98
CA GLU A 147 5.99 5.02 15.04
C GLU A 147 5.84 6.54 14.87
N LYS A 148 6.95 7.26 15.10
CA LYS A 148 7.03 8.72 14.95
C LYS A 148 7.58 9.16 13.61
N THR A 149 7.99 8.19 12.79
CA THR A 149 8.51 8.41 11.43
C THR A 149 7.66 7.65 10.44
N ASN A 150 7.72 8.04 9.18
CA ASN A 150 7.03 7.35 8.11
C ASN A 150 7.76 6.08 7.61
N ILE A 151 8.72 5.53 8.37
CA ILE A 151 9.41 4.27 8.04
C ILE A 151 8.94 3.19 9.01
N TRP A 152 8.29 2.16 8.47
CA TRP A 152 7.80 1.03 9.23
C TRP A 152 8.58 -0.24 8.93
N TYR A 153 9.28 -0.75 9.94
CA TYR A 153 10.05 -1.99 9.85
C TYR A 153 9.16 -3.19 10.15
N ILE A 154 8.65 -3.85 9.10
CA ILE A 154 7.74 -5.00 9.26
C ILE A 154 8.23 -6.17 8.41
N SER A 155 8.33 -7.34 9.03
CA SER A 155 8.71 -8.57 8.32
C SER A 155 7.63 -9.00 7.33
N PRO A 156 8.00 -9.39 6.09
CA PRO A 156 7.03 -9.84 5.10
C PRO A 156 6.38 -11.17 5.52
N ALA A 157 5.09 -11.31 5.28
CA ALA A 157 4.39 -12.56 5.45
C ALA A 157 4.60 -13.50 4.26
N ARG A 158 4.38 -14.80 4.48
CA ARG A 158 4.41 -15.84 3.44
C ARG A 158 3.19 -16.74 3.60
N ASP A 159 2.47 -16.96 2.52
CA ASP A 159 1.40 -17.95 2.46
C ASP A 159 1.46 -18.67 1.12
N LYS A 160 1.33 -20.00 1.14
CA LYS A 160 1.38 -20.82 -0.08
C LYS A 160 0.15 -20.61 -0.96
N ARG A 161 -0.95 -20.16 -0.38
CA ARG A 161 -2.24 -19.95 -1.06
C ARG A 161 -2.27 -18.69 -1.92
N HIS A 162 -1.41 -17.70 -1.58
CA HIS A 162 -1.42 -16.41 -2.27
C HIS A 162 0.01 -15.86 -2.42
N PRO A 163 0.44 -15.51 -3.64
CA PRO A 163 1.84 -15.11 -3.90
C PRO A 163 2.19 -13.69 -3.45
N ALA A 164 1.19 -12.85 -3.20
CA ALA A 164 1.37 -11.43 -2.88
C ALA A 164 0.51 -11.06 -1.68
N ILE A 165 0.95 -11.43 -0.48
CA ILE A 165 0.29 -11.06 0.77
C ILE A 165 1.12 -10.01 1.50
N PHE A 166 0.43 -9.12 2.19
CA PHE A 166 1.03 -8.27 3.20
C PHE A 166 0.84 -8.88 4.60
N PRO A 167 1.72 -8.58 5.56
CA PRO A 167 1.61 -9.11 6.92
C PRO A 167 0.39 -8.52 7.65
N LYS A 168 -0.20 -9.31 8.55
CA LYS A 168 -1.33 -8.85 9.38
C LYS A 168 -0.97 -7.58 10.16
N GLU A 169 0.26 -7.51 10.70
CA GLU A 169 0.78 -6.35 11.41
C GLU A 169 0.67 -5.05 10.59
N LEU A 170 0.93 -5.09 9.28
CA LEU A 170 0.77 -3.92 8.42
C LEU A 170 -0.69 -3.45 8.37
N ALA A 171 -1.62 -4.40 8.21
CA ALA A 171 -3.05 -4.08 8.20
C ALA A 171 -3.53 -3.55 9.56
N GLU A 172 -3.09 -4.16 10.67
CA GLU A 172 -3.40 -3.73 12.03
C GLU A 172 -2.94 -2.29 12.28
N LYS A 173 -1.71 -1.95 11.89
CA LYS A 173 -1.19 -0.59 12.00
C LYS A 173 -1.99 0.42 11.17
N VAL A 174 -2.29 0.08 9.92
CA VAL A 174 -3.10 0.95 9.06
C VAL A 174 -4.49 1.21 9.67
N ILE A 175 -5.17 0.15 10.15
CA ILE A 175 -6.49 0.28 10.78
C ILE A 175 -6.39 1.13 12.04
N LEU A 176 -5.41 0.85 12.91
CA LEU A 176 -5.20 1.57 14.16
C LEU A 176 -4.93 3.07 13.96
N TYR A 177 -4.22 3.44 12.90
CA TYR A 177 -3.80 4.82 12.70
C TYR A 177 -4.78 5.66 11.89
N TYR A 178 -5.69 5.02 11.13
CA TYR A 178 -6.57 5.72 10.18
C TYR A 178 -8.06 5.43 10.37
N SER A 179 -8.45 4.72 11.44
CA SER A 179 -9.86 4.50 11.77
C SER A 179 -10.10 4.56 13.29
N PHE A 180 -11.35 4.77 13.67
CA PHE A 180 -11.79 4.61 15.06
C PHE A 180 -12.27 3.18 15.31
N LYS A 181 -12.28 2.77 16.57
CA LYS A 181 -12.94 1.55 17.01
C LYS A 181 -14.40 1.55 16.52
N ASN A 182 -14.86 0.41 16.03
CA ASN A 182 -16.16 0.21 15.41
C ASN A 182 -16.38 0.90 14.04
N ASP A 183 -15.38 1.56 13.46
CA ASP A 183 -15.46 1.98 12.07
C ASP A 183 -15.52 0.77 11.13
N VAL A 184 -16.24 0.90 10.02
CA VAL A 184 -16.31 -0.13 8.98
C VAL A 184 -15.08 -0.02 8.09
N VAL A 185 -14.34 -1.11 7.92
CA VAL A 185 -13.17 -1.21 7.05
C VAL A 185 -13.55 -1.98 5.78
N LEU A 186 -13.31 -1.38 4.62
CA LEU A 186 -13.52 -1.99 3.30
C LEU A 186 -12.18 -2.33 2.64
N ASP A 187 -12.01 -3.56 2.22
CA ASP A 187 -10.90 -4.01 1.37
C ASP A 187 -11.44 -4.56 0.04
N PRO A 188 -11.33 -3.80 -1.07
CA PRO A 188 -11.81 -4.23 -2.38
C PRO A 188 -10.99 -5.37 -3.00
N PHE A 189 -9.79 -5.64 -2.44
CA PHE A 189 -8.90 -6.70 -2.89
C PHE A 189 -8.64 -7.75 -1.81
N GLY A 190 -9.64 -8.10 -1.04
CA GLY A 190 -9.60 -8.88 0.21
C GLY A 190 -8.74 -10.15 0.23
N GLY A 191 -8.45 -10.77 -0.93
CA GLY A 191 -7.56 -11.92 -1.06
C GLY A 191 -7.88 -13.04 -0.07
N ILE A 192 -6.92 -13.40 0.81
CA ILE A 192 -7.11 -14.42 1.86
C ILE A 192 -7.72 -13.85 3.16
N GLY A 193 -8.19 -12.61 3.11
CA GLY A 193 -8.86 -11.95 4.24
C GLY A 193 -7.90 -11.41 5.31
N THR A 194 -6.71 -10.97 4.96
CA THR A 194 -5.75 -10.42 5.93
C THR A 194 -6.30 -9.16 6.62
N THR A 195 -6.89 -8.25 5.85
CA THR A 195 -7.53 -7.03 6.39
C THR A 195 -8.71 -7.37 7.30
N ALA A 196 -9.57 -8.31 6.90
CA ALA A 196 -10.69 -8.74 7.73
C ALA A 196 -10.24 -9.35 9.08
N LYS A 197 -9.13 -10.11 9.08
CA LYS A 197 -8.54 -10.66 10.31
C LYS A 197 -7.86 -9.62 11.18
N ALA A 198 -7.41 -8.52 10.58
CA ALA A 198 -6.79 -7.41 11.31
C ALA A 198 -7.85 -6.50 11.93
N ALA A 199 -9.04 -6.40 11.32
CA ALA A 199 -10.16 -5.58 11.78
C ALA A 199 -11.05 -6.26 12.85
N ALA A 200 -10.91 -7.59 13.04
CA ALA A 200 -11.64 -8.36 14.05
C ALA A 200 -10.96 -8.33 15.41
#